data_658202c1d7d4a34c5aee702c74a3898c
#
_entry.id   658202c1d7d4a34c5aee702c74a3898c
#
_cell.length_a   1.000
_cell.length_b   1.000
_cell.length_c   1.000
_cell.angle_alpha   90.00
_cell.angle_beta   90.00
_cell.angle_gamma   90.00
#
_symmetry.space_group_name_H-M   'P 1'
#
loop_
_entity.id
_entity.type
_entity.pdbx_description
1 polymer ?
#
loop_
_entity_poly.entity_id
_entity_poly.type
_entity_poly.pdbx_seq_one_letter_code
_entity_poly.pdbx_strand_id
1 'polypeptide(L)'
;NVEKGYGIRFWSIGNEPTLFADYLHEPYDVERFNQEWRAIAEAMLAVDPEIQLIGPELHQYGADLASTPKDSQGKDWMTEFLRANGALVDIVSIHRYPFPRGTTGTPVTIDDLRQNSAEWDQIIPYLRSLIQEITGRDIPIAVTEINTHWSKTIQGEATPDSFYNAIWWADVLGRMINQDVYMVNHWLIVSTGAQGGWGIVDRGVVRPSYYVFMIYQQFGQQQVYAASGVDHISIYAARRADGALTLMVINLADEAQTVALELRGGAPDTAEIWRFDAGHNAENLGSQSLLADALSLPGQSITLLVLP
;
A
#
# COMPACT_ATOMS: atom_id res chain seq x y z
N ASN A 1 -9.08 -11.52 24.89
CA ASN A 1 -8.68 -12.48 23.87
C ASN A 1 -8.78 -13.90 24.43
N VAL A 2 -7.94 -14.29 25.39
CA VAL A 2 -7.84 -15.65 25.93
C VAL A 2 -9.17 -16.12 26.57
N GLU A 3 -9.69 -15.38 27.56
CA GLU A 3 -10.93 -15.79 28.28
C GLU A 3 -12.19 -15.86 27.39
N LYS A 4 -12.27 -14.96 26.40
CA LYS A 4 -13.44 -14.85 25.51
C LYS A 4 -13.29 -15.63 24.21
N GLY A 5 -12.09 -16.13 23.91
CA GLY A 5 -11.82 -16.89 22.69
C GLY A 5 -11.94 -16.05 21.42
N TYR A 6 -11.65 -14.75 21.45
CA TYR A 6 -11.78 -13.89 20.27
C TYR A 6 -10.79 -14.26 19.15
N GLY A 7 -9.64 -14.83 19.50
CA GLY A 7 -8.64 -15.26 18.52
C GLY A 7 -7.98 -14.10 17.75
N ILE A 8 -7.96 -12.90 18.31
CA ILE A 8 -7.28 -11.76 17.69
C ILE A 8 -5.78 -12.00 17.77
N ARG A 9 -5.17 -12.17 16.62
CA ARG A 9 -3.76 -12.54 16.50
C ARG A 9 -2.84 -11.33 16.44
N PHE A 10 -3.20 -10.30 15.70
CA PHE A 10 -2.34 -9.15 15.41
C PHE A 10 -2.67 -7.98 16.33
N TRP A 11 -1.65 -7.44 16.99
CA TRP A 11 -1.79 -6.35 17.92
C TRP A 11 -0.74 -5.27 17.67
N SER A 12 -1.22 -4.07 17.40
CA SER A 12 -0.38 -2.89 17.26
C SER A 12 -0.29 -2.13 18.59
N ILE A 13 0.90 -1.68 18.95
CA ILE A 13 1.14 -0.95 20.20
C ILE A 13 1.50 0.50 19.86
N GLY A 14 0.60 1.43 20.14
CA GLY A 14 0.70 2.83 19.77
C GLY A 14 0.19 3.12 18.36
N ASN A 15 0.17 4.40 18.00
CA ASN A 15 -0.17 4.91 16.67
C ASN A 15 0.54 6.24 16.46
N GLU A 16 1.40 6.32 15.46
CA GLU A 16 2.16 7.52 15.11
C GLU A 16 2.87 8.18 16.30
N PRO A 17 3.70 7.43 17.06
CA PRO A 17 4.31 7.93 18.30
C PRO A 17 5.21 9.15 18.10
N THR A 18 5.66 9.38 16.89
CA THR A 18 6.41 10.57 16.48
C THR A 18 5.64 11.87 16.67
N LEU A 19 4.29 11.81 16.79
CA LEU A 19 3.38 12.93 17.03
C LEU A 19 2.99 13.08 18.51
N PHE A 20 3.42 12.19 19.39
CA PHE A 20 2.96 12.18 20.78
C PHE A 20 3.41 13.42 21.56
N ALA A 21 4.57 14.01 21.27
CA ALA A 21 5.00 15.26 21.89
C ALA A 21 3.97 16.38 21.68
N ASP A 22 3.39 16.48 20.47
CA ASP A 22 2.38 17.48 20.15
C ASP A 22 1.03 17.18 20.81
N TYR A 23 0.61 15.91 20.84
CA TYR A 23 -0.66 15.52 21.46
C TYR A 23 -0.65 15.59 22.99
N LEU A 24 0.46 15.21 23.60
CA LEU A 24 0.60 15.21 25.06
C LEU A 24 1.00 16.57 25.61
N HIS A 25 1.46 17.50 24.75
CA HIS A 25 2.02 18.80 25.15
C HIS A 25 3.20 18.67 26.13
N GLU A 26 3.99 17.62 25.98
CA GLU A 26 5.19 17.35 26.78
C GLU A 26 6.27 16.67 25.91
N PRO A 27 7.55 16.73 26.33
CA PRO A 27 8.62 16.05 25.62
C PRO A 27 8.35 14.54 25.51
N TYR A 28 8.42 14.04 24.29
CA TYR A 28 8.26 12.63 23.99
C TYR A 28 9.29 12.25 22.91
N ASP A 29 10.18 11.36 23.24
CA ASP A 29 11.25 10.91 22.36
C ASP A 29 11.21 9.40 22.12
N VAL A 30 12.05 8.93 21.23
CA VAL A 30 12.09 7.52 20.85
C VAL A 30 12.50 6.61 22.01
N GLU A 31 13.31 7.10 22.95
CA GLU A 31 13.75 6.31 24.09
C GLU A 31 12.58 6.03 25.05
N ARG A 32 11.79 7.05 25.38
CA ARG A 32 10.58 6.89 26.18
C ARG A 32 9.59 5.95 25.50
N PHE A 33 9.33 6.13 24.21
CA PHE A 33 8.46 5.24 23.43
C PHE A 33 8.93 3.79 23.50
N ASN A 34 10.21 3.55 23.29
CA ASN A 34 10.77 2.19 23.30
C ASN A 34 10.60 1.49 24.66
N GLN A 35 10.73 2.23 25.76
CA GLN A 35 10.52 1.70 27.11
C GLN A 35 9.04 1.37 27.35
N GLU A 36 8.14 2.28 27.01
CA GLU A 36 6.69 2.10 27.14
C GLU A 36 6.19 0.96 26.25
N TRP A 37 6.61 0.93 24.97
CA TRP A 37 6.26 -0.13 24.03
C TRP A 37 6.67 -1.52 24.55
N ARG A 38 7.91 -1.64 25.03
CA ARG A 38 8.42 -2.89 25.59
C ARG A 38 7.61 -3.36 26.79
N ALA A 39 7.35 -2.46 27.74
CA ALA A 39 6.58 -2.79 28.93
C ALA A 39 5.16 -3.30 28.60
N ILE A 40 4.49 -2.67 27.62
CA ILE A 40 3.19 -3.11 27.13
C ILE A 40 3.31 -4.46 26.41
N ALA A 41 4.29 -4.62 25.53
CA ALA A 41 4.53 -5.85 24.78
C ALA A 41 4.74 -7.06 25.70
N GLU A 42 5.62 -6.93 26.70
CA GLU A 42 5.90 -7.98 27.68
C GLU A 42 4.66 -8.33 28.54
N ALA A 43 3.87 -7.32 28.94
CA ALA A 43 2.62 -7.55 29.66
C ALA A 43 1.57 -8.28 28.81
N MET A 44 1.45 -7.94 27.53
CA MET A 44 0.54 -8.58 26.60
C MET A 44 0.94 -10.04 26.34
N LEU A 45 2.22 -10.30 26.08
CA LEU A 45 2.76 -11.65 25.83
C LEU A 45 2.69 -12.54 27.09
N ALA A 46 2.76 -11.96 28.28
CA ALA A 46 2.56 -12.72 29.53
C ALA A 46 1.12 -13.24 29.69
N VAL A 47 0.15 -12.58 29.07
CA VAL A 47 -1.27 -12.98 29.08
C VAL A 47 -1.61 -13.91 27.91
N ASP A 48 -1.11 -13.60 26.73
CA ASP A 48 -1.37 -14.33 25.48
C ASP A 48 -0.09 -14.45 24.64
N PRO A 49 0.69 -15.53 24.79
CA PRO A 49 1.95 -15.70 24.07
C PRO A 49 1.77 -16.00 22.57
N GLU A 50 0.54 -16.25 22.10
CA GLU A 50 0.25 -16.58 20.70
C GLU A 50 -0.01 -15.34 19.83
N ILE A 51 -0.07 -14.15 20.41
CA ILE A 51 -0.28 -12.91 19.66
C ILE A 51 0.99 -12.52 18.91
N GLN A 52 0.79 -11.78 17.82
CA GLN A 52 1.88 -11.17 17.04
C GLN A 52 1.86 -9.65 17.22
N LEU A 53 3.01 -9.11 17.58
CA LEU A 53 3.18 -7.70 17.87
C LEU A 53 3.59 -6.93 16.61
N ILE A 54 2.85 -5.86 16.31
CA ILE A 54 3.11 -4.93 15.20
C ILE A 54 3.64 -3.61 15.79
N GLY A 55 4.59 -3.01 15.12
CA GLY A 55 5.13 -1.69 15.48
C GLY A 55 6.28 -1.26 14.58
N PRO A 56 6.73 0.00 14.70
CA PRO A 56 6.30 1.04 15.66
C PRO A 56 5.19 1.98 15.15
N GLU A 57 4.53 1.71 14.02
CA GLU A 57 3.47 2.55 13.44
C GLU A 57 3.95 3.99 13.14
N LEU A 58 5.11 4.11 12.48
CA LEU A 58 5.68 5.44 12.23
C LEU A 58 4.98 6.15 11.09
N HIS A 59 4.54 7.38 11.33
CA HIS A 59 3.98 8.21 10.28
C HIS A 59 5.06 8.70 9.30
N GLN A 60 4.67 8.92 8.04
CA GLN A 60 5.50 9.57 7.01
C GLN A 60 6.89 8.95 6.81
N TYR A 61 6.99 7.63 6.91
CA TYR A 61 8.26 6.93 6.68
C TYR A 61 8.76 7.13 5.24
N GLY A 62 10.03 7.44 5.09
CA GLY A 62 10.64 7.79 3.80
C GLY A 62 11.59 6.73 3.25
N ALA A 63 12.18 7.02 2.09
CA ALA A 63 13.02 6.10 1.32
C ALA A 63 14.50 6.09 1.72
N ASP A 64 14.91 6.95 2.65
CA ASP A 64 16.28 7.06 3.13
C ASP A 64 16.34 7.66 4.53
N LEU A 65 17.51 7.61 5.17
CA LEU A 65 17.71 8.14 6.52
C LEU A 65 17.43 9.65 6.64
N ALA A 66 17.51 10.42 5.56
CA ALA A 66 17.23 11.85 5.60
C ALA A 66 15.72 12.14 5.65
N SER A 67 14.92 11.26 5.04
CA SER A 67 13.45 11.38 4.93
C SER A 67 12.66 10.57 5.97
N THR A 68 13.34 9.78 6.82
CA THR A 68 12.68 9.06 7.94
C THR A 68 12.46 9.98 9.15
N PRO A 69 11.42 9.71 9.97
CA PRO A 69 11.13 10.48 11.17
C PRO A 69 12.28 10.45 12.19
N LYS A 70 12.58 11.61 12.78
CA LYS A 70 13.56 11.77 13.86
C LYS A 70 12.94 12.43 15.07
N ASP A 71 13.45 12.08 16.24
CA ASP A 71 13.07 12.75 17.48
C ASP A 71 13.74 14.15 17.64
N SER A 72 13.46 14.85 18.73
CA SER A 72 13.99 16.18 19.01
C SER A 72 15.51 16.21 19.18
N GLN A 73 16.15 15.06 19.37
CA GLN A 73 17.60 14.91 19.51
C GLN A 73 18.26 14.44 18.20
N GLY A 74 17.47 14.27 17.13
CA GLY A 74 17.94 13.80 15.82
C GLY A 74 18.13 12.29 15.73
N LYS A 75 17.67 11.50 16.70
CA LYS A 75 17.68 10.04 16.65
C LYS A 75 16.60 9.55 15.68
N ASP A 76 16.95 8.62 14.81
CA ASP A 76 16.00 8.00 13.90
C ASP A 76 15.08 7.01 14.62
N TRP A 77 13.76 7.22 14.50
CA TRP A 77 12.77 6.43 15.23
C TRP A 77 12.81 4.95 14.90
N MET A 78 12.91 4.59 13.62
CA MET A 78 12.92 3.18 13.22
C MET A 78 14.19 2.48 13.67
N THR A 79 15.33 3.13 13.47
CA THR A 79 16.63 2.60 13.89
C THR A 79 16.67 2.31 15.39
N GLU A 80 16.25 3.27 16.22
CA GLU A 80 16.26 3.11 17.66
C GLU A 80 15.20 2.11 18.15
N PHE A 81 14.03 2.05 17.49
CA PHE A 81 13.01 1.04 17.78
C PHE A 81 13.51 -0.38 17.50
N LEU A 82 14.11 -0.60 16.34
CA LEU A 82 14.64 -1.92 15.97
C LEU A 82 15.78 -2.36 16.91
N ARG A 83 16.66 -1.44 17.34
CA ARG A 83 17.71 -1.74 18.33
C ARG A 83 17.13 -2.15 19.68
N ALA A 84 16.10 -1.43 20.14
CA ALA A 84 15.49 -1.69 21.44
C ALA A 84 14.55 -2.88 21.43
N ASN A 85 13.68 -3.01 20.41
CA ASN A 85 12.52 -3.89 20.40
C ASN A 85 12.51 -4.90 19.26
N GLY A 86 13.54 -4.92 18.40
CA GLY A 86 13.63 -5.82 17.25
C GLY A 86 13.61 -7.32 17.60
N ALA A 87 13.88 -7.68 18.84
CA ALA A 87 13.74 -9.08 19.29
C ALA A 87 12.29 -9.47 19.64
N LEU A 88 11.41 -8.49 19.91
CA LEU A 88 10.01 -8.71 20.34
C LEU A 88 9.01 -8.45 19.22
N VAL A 89 9.30 -7.52 18.32
CA VAL A 89 8.38 -7.19 17.22
C VAL A 89 8.34 -8.32 16.20
N ASP A 90 7.12 -8.70 15.78
CA ASP A 90 6.88 -9.74 14.78
C ASP A 90 6.66 -9.17 13.39
N ILE A 91 6.11 -7.94 13.29
CA ILE A 91 5.86 -7.24 12.03
C ILE A 91 6.25 -5.78 12.19
N VAL A 92 7.14 -5.29 11.32
CA VAL A 92 7.54 -3.87 11.31
C VAL A 92 6.53 -3.06 10.51
N SER A 93 6.01 -1.99 11.11
CA SER A 93 4.93 -1.20 10.52
C SER A 93 5.28 0.26 10.29
N ILE A 94 4.76 0.82 9.20
CA ILE A 94 4.89 2.22 8.81
C ILE A 94 3.56 2.76 8.27
N HIS A 95 3.41 4.10 8.30
CA HIS A 95 2.35 4.85 7.63
C HIS A 95 2.93 5.73 6.52
N ARG A 96 2.17 5.91 5.45
CA ARG A 96 2.60 6.79 4.37
C ARG A 96 1.43 7.53 3.71
N TYR A 97 1.57 8.86 3.70
CA TYR A 97 0.70 9.81 3.01
C TYR A 97 1.60 10.81 2.29
N PRO A 98 1.91 10.60 1.00
CA PRO A 98 2.92 11.40 0.31
C PRO A 98 2.54 12.88 0.12
N PHE A 99 1.26 13.23 0.24
CA PHE A 99 0.77 14.58 -0.05
C PHE A 99 -0.10 15.17 1.07
N PRO A 100 -0.27 16.52 1.08
CA PRO A 100 0.52 17.50 0.31
C PRO A 100 1.98 17.51 0.78
N ARG A 101 2.90 17.89 -0.12
CA ARG A 101 4.31 18.08 0.24
C ARG A 101 4.46 19.51 0.80
N GLY A 102 4.66 19.61 2.11
CA GLY A 102 4.83 20.89 2.80
C GLY A 102 3.51 21.67 2.95
N THR A 103 3.64 22.92 3.40
CA THR A 103 2.50 23.81 3.73
C THR A 103 2.15 24.80 2.61
N THR A 104 2.69 24.65 1.42
CA THR A 104 2.69 25.67 0.36
C THR A 104 1.37 25.89 -0.35
N GLY A 105 0.32 25.11 -0.07
CA GLY A 105 -1.00 25.29 -0.69
C GLY A 105 -1.06 25.02 -2.20
N THR A 106 0.02 24.54 -2.82
CA THR A 106 0.00 24.15 -4.24
C THR A 106 -0.86 22.89 -4.38
N PRO A 107 -1.87 22.91 -5.26
CA PRO A 107 -2.67 21.71 -5.52
C PRO A 107 -1.80 20.58 -6.01
N VAL A 108 -2.08 19.36 -5.53
CA VAL A 108 -1.47 18.13 -6.03
C VAL A 108 -2.09 17.82 -7.39
N THR A 109 -1.26 17.43 -8.34
CA THR A 109 -1.66 17.11 -9.72
C THR A 109 -1.69 15.61 -9.97
N ILE A 110 -2.31 15.21 -11.07
CA ILE A 110 -2.24 13.82 -11.56
C ILE A 110 -0.79 13.40 -11.81
N ASP A 111 0.05 14.29 -12.32
CA ASP A 111 1.48 13.99 -12.55
C ASP A 111 2.24 13.73 -11.24
N ASP A 112 1.91 14.43 -10.17
CA ASP A 112 2.48 14.15 -8.85
C ASP A 112 2.13 12.72 -8.39
N LEU A 113 0.87 12.30 -8.54
CA LEU A 113 0.45 10.93 -8.21
C LEU A 113 1.11 9.89 -9.11
N ARG A 114 1.18 10.18 -10.43
CA ARG A 114 1.80 9.29 -11.42
C ARG A 114 3.24 8.97 -11.10
N GLN A 115 4.01 9.98 -10.69
CA GLN A 115 5.42 9.80 -10.32
C GLN A 115 5.58 9.17 -8.93
N ASN A 116 4.63 9.41 -8.03
CA ASN A 116 4.76 9.02 -6.63
C ASN A 116 4.69 7.51 -6.41
N SER A 117 3.87 6.77 -7.17
CA SER A 117 3.71 5.32 -6.94
C SER A 117 5.05 4.56 -6.95
N ALA A 118 6.04 5.04 -7.71
CA ALA A 118 7.37 4.46 -7.78
C ALA A 118 8.23 4.65 -6.51
N GLU A 119 7.83 5.51 -5.55
CA GLU A 119 8.60 5.68 -4.30
C GLU A 119 8.68 4.37 -3.48
N TRP A 120 7.70 3.50 -3.64
CA TRP A 120 7.65 2.22 -2.94
C TRP A 120 8.76 1.25 -3.35
N ASP A 121 9.30 1.40 -4.57
CA ASP A 121 10.47 0.63 -5.04
C ASP A 121 11.76 1.03 -4.31
N GLN A 122 11.72 2.10 -3.52
CA GLN A 122 12.83 2.57 -2.69
C GLN A 122 12.54 2.37 -1.21
N ILE A 123 11.33 2.69 -0.74
CA ILE A 123 10.95 2.62 0.69
C ILE A 123 11.07 1.20 1.23
N ILE A 124 10.47 0.22 0.56
CA ILE A 124 10.43 -1.16 1.07
C ILE A 124 11.82 -1.82 1.07
N PRO A 125 12.63 -1.76 0.00
CA PRO A 125 13.99 -2.29 0.02
C PRO A 125 14.88 -1.62 1.08
N TYR A 126 14.76 -0.30 1.25
CA TYR A 126 15.49 0.42 2.29
C TYR A 126 15.13 -0.08 3.70
N LEU A 127 13.83 -0.15 4.01
CA LEU A 127 13.35 -0.63 5.31
C LEU A 127 13.75 -2.09 5.55
N ARG A 128 13.64 -2.95 4.55
CA ARG A 128 14.05 -4.36 4.64
C ARG A 128 15.55 -4.50 4.94
N SER A 129 16.36 -3.70 4.27
CA SER A 129 17.82 -3.67 4.52
C SER A 129 18.15 -3.20 5.93
N LEU A 130 17.46 -2.17 6.43
CA LEU A 130 17.63 -1.64 7.78
C LEU A 130 17.23 -2.68 8.85
N ILE A 131 16.11 -3.36 8.66
CA ILE A 131 15.66 -4.45 9.54
C ILE A 131 16.73 -5.54 9.63
N GLN A 132 17.19 -6.01 8.48
CA GLN A 132 18.21 -7.06 8.41
C GLN A 132 19.54 -6.62 9.05
N GLU A 133 19.99 -5.39 8.79
CA GLU A 133 21.23 -4.84 9.34
C GLU A 133 21.21 -4.77 10.88
N ILE A 134 20.08 -4.30 11.44
CA ILE A 134 20.00 -4.04 12.89
C ILE A 134 19.66 -5.32 13.67
N THR A 135 18.74 -6.12 13.16
CA THR A 135 18.17 -7.25 13.91
C THR A 135 18.74 -8.61 13.50
N GLY A 136 19.35 -8.71 12.33
CA GLY A 136 19.75 -9.98 11.73
C GLY A 136 18.57 -10.89 11.35
N ARG A 137 17.31 -10.40 11.42
CA ARG A 137 16.07 -11.12 11.17
C ARG A 137 15.41 -10.65 9.88
N ASP A 138 14.74 -11.56 9.20
CA ASP A 138 13.79 -11.22 8.15
C ASP A 138 12.40 -11.01 8.77
N ILE A 139 12.14 -9.77 9.24
CA ILE A 139 10.85 -9.42 9.85
C ILE A 139 9.93 -8.89 8.76
N PRO A 140 8.69 -9.42 8.65
CA PRO A 140 7.70 -8.95 7.69
C PRO A 140 7.41 -7.45 7.85
N ILE A 141 7.14 -6.77 6.73
CA ILE A 141 6.79 -5.34 6.70
C ILE A 141 5.30 -5.18 6.48
N ALA A 142 4.67 -4.30 7.25
CA ALA A 142 3.30 -3.84 7.06
C ALA A 142 3.25 -2.34 6.78
N VAL A 143 2.35 -1.92 5.89
CA VAL A 143 1.94 -0.53 5.72
C VAL A 143 0.54 -0.42 6.32
N THR A 144 0.48 -0.06 7.59
CA THR A 144 -0.74 -0.13 8.39
C THR A 144 -1.68 1.05 8.21
N GLU A 145 -1.18 2.13 7.62
CA GLU A 145 -2.00 3.22 7.07
C GLU A 145 -1.41 3.76 5.78
N ILE A 146 -2.25 3.90 4.77
CA ILE A 146 -1.87 4.52 3.49
C ILE A 146 -3.06 5.20 2.82
N ASN A 147 -2.80 6.38 2.29
CA ASN A 147 -3.59 7.06 1.26
C ASN A 147 -2.70 8.11 0.59
N THR A 148 -3.17 8.80 -0.45
CA THR A 148 -2.40 9.86 -1.11
C THR A 148 -2.16 11.07 -0.21
N HIS A 149 -3.15 11.51 0.57
CA HIS A 149 -3.09 12.74 1.35
C HIS A 149 -3.24 12.51 2.85
N TRP A 150 -2.44 13.19 3.67
CA TRP A 150 -2.64 13.28 5.12
C TRP A 150 -3.65 14.37 5.51
N SER A 151 -3.98 15.29 4.60
CA SER A 151 -4.93 16.38 4.84
C SER A 151 -6.33 16.04 4.32
N LYS A 152 -7.35 16.71 4.90
CA LYS A 152 -8.76 16.55 4.52
C LYS A 152 -9.05 17.22 3.18
N THR A 153 -8.67 16.59 2.09
CA THR A 153 -8.91 17.06 0.71
C THR A 153 -9.99 16.26 0.01
N ILE A 154 -10.72 16.87 -0.90
CA ILE A 154 -11.84 16.27 -1.64
C ILE A 154 -12.11 17.05 -2.93
N GLN A 155 -12.67 16.35 -3.93
CA GLN A 155 -13.18 16.95 -5.19
C GLN A 155 -12.11 17.59 -6.09
N GLY A 156 -10.85 17.26 -5.93
CA GLY A 156 -9.78 17.60 -6.87
C GLY A 156 -9.46 16.42 -7.79
N GLU A 157 -8.71 16.69 -8.85
CA GLU A 157 -8.30 15.65 -9.82
C GLU A 157 -7.37 14.59 -9.24
N ALA A 158 -6.61 14.94 -8.19
CA ALA A 158 -5.64 14.08 -7.53
C ALA A 158 -5.93 13.86 -6.03
N THR A 159 -7.13 14.20 -5.55
CA THR A 159 -7.52 14.00 -4.15
C THR A 159 -7.88 12.53 -3.87
N PRO A 160 -7.94 12.07 -2.61
CA PRO A 160 -8.20 10.66 -2.26
C PRO A 160 -9.50 10.09 -2.81
N ASP A 161 -10.50 10.93 -3.10
CA ASP A 161 -11.79 10.56 -3.69
C ASP A 161 -11.81 10.63 -5.22
N SER A 162 -10.70 11.00 -5.86
CA SER A 162 -10.61 11.17 -7.31
C SER A 162 -10.51 9.84 -8.05
N PHE A 163 -10.85 9.91 -9.35
CA PHE A 163 -10.68 8.77 -10.26
C PHE A 163 -9.20 8.35 -10.36
N TYR A 164 -8.28 9.32 -10.49
CA TYR A 164 -6.86 9.01 -10.62
C TYR A 164 -6.26 8.43 -9.34
N ASN A 165 -6.81 8.74 -8.16
CA ASN A 165 -6.41 8.09 -6.92
C ASN A 165 -6.60 6.56 -6.97
N ALA A 166 -7.62 6.06 -7.66
CA ALA A 166 -7.79 4.62 -7.87
C ALA A 166 -6.70 4.03 -8.76
N ILE A 167 -6.30 4.73 -9.82
CA ILE A 167 -5.19 4.31 -10.70
C ILE A 167 -3.87 4.25 -9.91
N TRP A 168 -3.57 5.31 -9.14
CA TRP A 168 -2.43 5.35 -8.23
C TRP A 168 -2.46 4.20 -7.22
N TRP A 169 -3.61 3.99 -6.57
CA TRP A 169 -3.76 2.95 -5.56
C TRP A 169 -3.55 1.54 -6.12
N ALA A 170 -4.03 1.28 -7.33
CA ALA A 170 -3.81 0.01 -8.00
C ALA A 170 -2.34 -0.25 -8.27
N ASP A 171 -1.59 0.75 -8.73
CA ASP A 171 -0.15 0.63 -9.00
C ASP A 171 0.64 0.43 -7.70
N VAL A 172 0.30 1.18 -6.65
CA VAL A 172 0.91 1.03 -5.32
C VAL A 172 0.71 -0.38 -4.77
N LEU A 173 -0.51 -0.94 -4.84
CA LEU A 173 -0.78 -2.32 -4.39
C LEU A 173 0.05 -3.34 -5.18
N GLY A 174 0.12 -3.19 -6.49
CA GLY A 174 0.92 -4.08 -7.32
C GLY A 174 2.42 -4.06 -6.97
N ARG A 175 2.98 -2.86 -6.71
CA ARG A 175 4.37 -2.71 -6.25
C ARG A 175 4.60 -3.35 -4.89
N MET A 176 3.67 -3.20 -3.96
CA MET A 176 3.76 -3.83 -2.64
C MET A 176 3.68 -5.35 -2.72
N ILE A 177 2.81 -5.89 -3.57
CA ILE A 177 2.74 -7.34 -3.85
C ILE A 177 4.08 -7.83 -4.40
N ASN A 178 4.66 -7.13 -5.39
CA ASN A 178 5.95 -7.51 -5.97
C ASN A 178 7.11 -7.49 -4.97
N GLN A 179 6.98 -6.72 -3.89
CA GLN A 179 7.99 -6.60 -2.84
C GLN A 179 7.67 -7.42 -1.60
N ASP A 180 6.68 -8.32 -1.68
CA ASP A 180 6.29 -9.19 -0.56
C ASP A 180 5.99 -8.40 0.72
N VAL A 181 5.23 -7.32 0.60
CA VAL A 181 4.71 -6.58 1.76
C VAL A 181 3.59 -7.41 2.39
N TYR A 182 3.74 -7.73 3.67
CA TYR A 182 2.88 -8.66 4.38
C TYR A 182 1.44 -8.18 4.55
N MET A 183 1.25 -6.88 4.81
CA MET A 183 -0.06 -6.27 5.08
C MET A 183 -0.08 -4.83 4.57
N VAL A 184 -1.19 -4.43 3.95
CA VAL A 184 -1.42 -3.05 3.52
C VAL A 184 -2.85 -2.64 3.87
N ASN A 185 -2.99 -1.61 4.71
CA ASN A 185 -4.29 -1.13 5.17
C ASN A 185 -4.56 0.27 4.60
N HIS A 186 -5.52 0.34 3.70
CA HIS A 186 -5.98 1.63 3.15
C HIS A 186 -6.71 2.45 4.21
N TRP A 187 -6.34 3.69 4.39
CA TRP A 187 -7.05 4.64 5.24
C TRP A 187 -8.06 5.43 4.42
N LEU A 188 -9.37 5.23 4.54
CA LEU A 188 -10.06 4.28 5.42
C LEU A 188 -11.30 3.71 4.70
N ILE A 189 -12.08 2.86 5.37
CA ILE A 189 -13.26 2.24 4.73
C ILE A 189 -14.37 3.28 4.51
N VAL A 190 -14.75 4.05 5.54
CA VAL A 190 -15.87 5.00 5.46
C VAL A 190 -15.44 6.38 5.94
N SER A 191 -15.63 7.40 5.12
CA SER A 191 -15.53 8.80 5.54
C SER A 191 -16.62 9.63 4.87
N THR A 192 -17.13 10.64 5.58
CA THR A 192 -18.02 11.66 4.97
C THR A 192 -17.19 12.77 4.35
N GLY A 193 -17.81 13.56 3.44
CA GLY A 193 -17.14 14.73 2.84
C GLY A 193 -16.58 15.71 3.87
N ALA A 194 -17.19 15.84 5.05
CA ALA A 194 -16.67 16.67 6.14
C ALA A 194 -15.38 16.15 6.76
N GLN A 195 -15.10 14.85 6.60
CA GLN A 195 -13.87 14.19 7.06
C GLN A 195 -12.80 14.10 5.95
N GLY A 196 -13.10 14.55 4.72
CA GLY A 196 -12.21 14.44 3.57
C GLY A 196 -12.53 13.26 2.65
N GLY A 197 -11.70 13.06 1.63
CA GLY A 197 -11.87 12.07 0.57
C GLY A 197 -11.39 10.66 0.88
N TRP A 198 -10.87 10.38 2.08
CA TRP A 198 -10.14 9.13 2.37
C TRP A 198 -10.96 7.85 2.26
N GLY A 199 -12.23 7.87 2.67
CA GLY A 199 -13.06 6.66 2.68
C GLY A 199 -13.31 6.11 1.28
N ILE A 200 -13.21 4.79 1.11
CA ILE A 200 -13.65 4.12 -0.13
C ILE A 200 -15.17 4.14 -0.28
N VAL A 201 -15.90 4.46 0.80
CA VAL A 201 -17.35 4.66 0.81
C VAL A 201 -17.70 5.98 1.51
N ASP A 202 -18.60 6.77 0.91
CA ASP A 202 -19.19 7.98 1.48
C ASP A 202 -20.72 7.84 1.52
N ARG A 203 -21.32 7.76 2.73
CA ARG A 203 -22.78 7.70 2.95
C ARG A 203 -23.51 6.66 2.07
N GLY A 204 -22.89 5.49 1.88
CA GLY A 204 -23.44 4.41 1.07
C GLY A 204 -23.13 4.53 -0.44
N VAL A 205 -22.40 5.55 -0.87
CA VAL A 205 -21.91 5.69 -2.23
C VAL A 205 -20.44 5.27 -2.27
N VAL A 206 -20.08 4.37 -3.18
CA VAL A 206 -18.70 3.92 -3.37
C VAL A 206 -17.89 4.97 -4.15
N ARG A 207 -16.62 5.12 -3.76
CA ARG A 207 -15.65 5.97 -4.45
C ARG A 207 -14.74 5.14 -5.36
N PRO A 208 -14.02 5.76 -6.28
CA PRO A 208 -13.19 5.03 -7.27
C PRO A 208 -12.26 3.96 -6.68
N SER A 209 -11.61 4.25 -5.55
CA SER A 209 -10.72 3.29 -4.87
C SER A 209 -11.40 1.99 -4.42
N TYR A 210 -12.74 1.95 -4.26
CA TYR A 210 -13.49 0.74 -3.98
C TYR A 210 -13.34 -0.30 -5.10
N TYR A 211 -13.36 0.14 -6.34
CA TYR A 211 -13.28 -0.74 -7.52
C TYR A 211 -11.89 -1.38 -7.68
N VAL A 212 -10.86 -0.76 -7.12
CA VAL A 212 -9.52 -1.38 -7.06
C VAL A 212 -9.56 -2.67 -6.23
N PHE A 213 -10.21 -2.64 -5.07
CA PHE A 213 -10.38 -3.85 -4.25
C PHE A 213 -11.20 -4.93 -4.98
N MET A 214 -12.25 -4.54 -5.72
CA MET A 214 -13.04 -5.48 -6.52
C MET A 214 -12.20 -6.19 -7.58
N ILE A 215 -11.37 -5.44 -8.32
CA ILE A 215 -10.52 -6.00 -9.37
C ILE A 215 -9.42 -6.89 -8.77
N TYR A 216 -8.78 -6.46 -7.66
CA TYR A 216 -7.73 -7.24 -6.99
C TYR A 216 -8.25 -8.53 -6.34
N GLN A 217 -9.55 -8.63 -6.03
CA GLN A 217 -10.16 -9.91 -5.61
C GLN A 217 -10.10 -11.00 -6.68
N GLN A 218 -9.96 -10.61 -7.96
CA GLN A 218 -9.81 -11.54 -9.08
C GLN A 218 -8.34 -11.88 -9.36
N PHE A 219 -7.38 -11.19 -8.73
CA PHE A 219 -5.95 -11.42 -8.89
C PHE A 219 -5.50 -12.69 -8.17
N GLY A 220 -4.44 -13.34 -8.67
CA GLY A 220 -3.92 -14.58 -8.08
C GLY A 220 -3.21 -14.38 -6.74
N GLN A 221 -2.95 -15.48 -6.03
CA GLN A 221 -2.28 -15.48 -4.75
C GLN A 221 -0.79 -15.88 -4.82
N GLN A 222 -0.37 -16.51 -5.91
CA GLN A 222 1.02 -16.90 -6.11
C GLN A 222 1.67 -15.99 -7.12
N GLN A 223 2.54 -15.11 -6.63
CA GLN A 223 3.25 -14.14 -7.47
C GLN A 223 4.05 -14.81 -8.59
N VAL A 224 4.02 -14.21 -9.78
CA VAL A 224 4.81 -14.57 -10.95
C VAL A 224 5.55 -13.33 -11.44
N TYR A 225 6.77 -13.51 -11.91
CA TYR A 225 7.54 -12.39 -12.46
C TYR A 225 6.86 -11.77 -13.68
N ALA A 226 6.70 -10.47 -13.65
CA ALA A 226 6.27 -9.63 -14.76
C ALA A 226 7.02 -8.32 -14.75
N ALA A 227 7.29 -7.75 -15.93
CA ALA A 227 7.94 -6.45 -16.08
C ALA A 227 7.43 -5.73 -17.33
N SER A 228 7.30 -4.42 -17.27
CA SER A 228 7.00 -3.56 -18.41
C SER A 228 8.26 -2.82 -18.86
N GLY A 229 8.47 -2.75 -20.16
CA GLY A 229 9.47 -1.87 -20.78
C GLY A 229 8.85 -0.61 -21.39
N VAL A 230 7.56 -0.35 -21.12
CA VAL A 230 6.82 0.79 -21.67
C VAL A 230 6.58 1.83 -20.57
N ASP A 231 6.91 3.08 -20.85
CA ASP A 231 6.69 4.17 -19.91
C ASP A 231 5.22 4.30 -19.50
N HIS A 232 4.97 4.53 -18.23
CA HIS A 232 3.65 4.67 -17.63
C HIS A 232 2.75 3.42 -17.75
N ILE A 233 3.29 2.27 -18.11
CA ILE A 233 2.60 0.98 -18.04
C ILE A 233 3.24 0.13 -16.96
N SER A 234 2.47 -0.22 -15.94
CA SER A 234 2.84 -1.20 -14.92
C SER A 234 2.16 -2.54 -15.20
N ILE A 235 2.85 -3.64 -14.88
CA ILE A 235 2.31 -4.99 -14.99
C ILE A 235 2.68 -5.82 -13.76
N TYR A 236 1.70 -6.53 -13.23
CA TYR A 236 1.84 -7.45 -12.11
C TYR A 236 1.21 -8.78 -12.48
N ALA A 237 1.81 -9.88 -12.06
CA ALA A 237 1.31 -11.21 -12.42
C ALA A 237 1.25 -12.15 -11.22
N ALA A 238 0.22 -12.99 -11.18
CA ALA A 238 0.07 -14.03 -10.18
C ALA A 238 -0.77 -15.21 -10.69
N ARG A 239 -0.53 -16.41 -10.15
CA ARG A 239 -1.38 -17.57 -10.38
C ARG A 239 -2.46 -17.67 -9.32
N ARG A 240 -3.66 -17.99 -9.76
CA ARG A 240 -4.79 -18.33 -8.90
C ARG A 240 -4.72 -19.80 -8.47
N ALA A 241 -5.46 -20.13 -7.43
CA ALA A 241 -5.54 -21.52 -6.93
C ALA A 241 -6.14 -22.50 -7.95
N ASP A 242 -6.93 -22.03 -8.90
CA ASP A 242 -7.50 -22.81 -10.00
C ASP A 242 -6.51 -23.03 -11.18
N GLY A 243 -5.30 -22.47 -11.08
CA GLY A 243 -4.23 -22.55 -12.06
C GLY A 243 -4.21 -21.41 -13.08
N ALA A 244 -5.24 -20.58 -13.16
CA ALA A 244 -5.29 -19.43 -14.06
C ALA A 244 -4.17 -18.43 -13.78
N LEU A 245 -3.54 -17.91 -14.83
CA LEU A 245 -2.59 -16.80 -14.72
C LEU A 245 -3.33 -15.48 -14.81
N THR A 246 -3.11 -14.60 -13.87
CA THR A 246 -3.68 -13.25 -13.85
C THR A 246 -2.61 -12.21 -14.12
N LEU A 247 -2.92 -11.25 -15.00
CA LEU A 247 -2.06 -10.12 -15.33
C LEU A 247 -2.81 -8.82 -15.03
N MET A 248 -2.37 -8.07 -14.03
CA MET A 248 -2.86 -6.74 -13.73
C MET A 248 -2.01 -5.74 -14.50
N VAL A 249 -2.59 -5.08 -15.51
CA VAL A 249 -1.92 -4.08 -16.34
C VAL A 249 -2.54 -2.72 -16.06
N ILE A 250 -1.71 -1.75 -15.68
CA ILE A 250 -2.15 -0.41 -15.29
C ILE A 250 -1.54 0.59 -16.26
N ASN A 251 -2.39 1.33 -16.96
CA ASN A 251 -1.98 2.47 -17.76
C ASN A 251 -2.12 3.76 -16.92
N LEU A 252 -0.98 4.29 -16.50
CA LEU A 252 -0.87 5.53 -15.74
C LEU A 252 -0.96 6.79 -16.61
N ALA A 253 -0.78 6.67 -17.95
CA ALA A 253 -0.82 7.79 -18.88
C ALA A 253 -2.26 8.25 -19.15
N ASP A 254 -2.41 9.49 -19.61
CA ASP A 254 -3.70 10.06 -20.00
C ASP A 254 -4.23 9.45 -21.30
N GLU A 255 -3.32 9.06 -22.20
CA GLU A 255 -3.65 8.52 -23.51
C GLU A 255 -3.77 7.00 -23.48
N ALA A 256 -4.60 6.49 -24.40
CA ALA A 256 -4.65 5.06 -24.67
C ALA A 256 -3.33 4.57 -25.26
N GLN A 257 -2.89 3.41 -24.83
CA GLN A 257 -1.66 2.77 -25.33
C GLN A 257 -1.97 1.39 -25.90
N THR A 258 -1.20 1.02 -26.92
CA THR A 258 -1.22 -0.33 -27.48
C THR A 258 0.14 -0.97 -27.24
N VAL A 259 0.17 -2.06 -26.49
CA VAL A 259 1.41 -2.70 -26.05
C VAL A 259 1.45 -4.17 -26.49
N ALA A 260 2.63 -4.67 -26.82
CA ALA A 260 2.82 -6.10 -27.02
C ALA A 260 2.86 -6.83 -25.68
N LEU A 261 2.23 -7.99 -25.60
CA LEU A 261 2.25 -8.86 -24.44
C LEU A 261 3.05 -10.13 -24.78
N GLU A 262 4.19 -10.31 -24.14
CA GLU A 262 5.02 -11.50 -24.28
C GLU A 262 4.86 -12.44 -23.09
N LEU A 263 4.40 -13.67 -23.35
CA LEU A 263 4.26 -14.72 -22.34
C LEU A 263 5.22 -15.88 -22.61
N ARG A 264 6.09 -16.17 -21.66
CA ARG A 264 6.95 -17.35 -21.74
C ARG A 264 6.11 -18.62 -21.63
N GLY A 265 6.14 -19.45 -22.67
CA GLY A 265 5.35 -20.66 -22.75
C GLY A 265 4.14 -20.55 -23.69
N GLY A 266 3.98 -19.41 -24.34
CA GLY A 266 2.90 -19.10 -25.27
C GLY A 266 1.72 -18.43 -24.60
N ALA A 267 1.06 -17.54 -25.33
CA ALA A 267 -0.19 -16.92 -24.89
C ALA A 267 -1.39 -17.81 -25.28
N PRO A 268 -2.42 -17.94 -24.44
CA PRO A 268 -3.66 -18.52 -24.85
C PRO A 268 -4.36 -17.63 -25.89
N ASP A 269 -5.24 -18.19 -26.68
CA ASP A 269 -5.97 -17.46 -27.74
C ASP A 269 -6.94 -16.42 -27.17
N THR A 270 -7.36 -16.59 -25.91
CA THR A 270 -8.35 -15.74 -25.24
C THR A 270 -8.00 -15.47 -23.79
N ALA A 271 -8.46 -14.32 -23.27
CA ALA A 271 -8.45 -13.98 -21.85
C ALA A 271 -9.82 -13.44 -21.43
N GLU A 272 -10.23 -13.71 -20.21
CA GLU A 272 -11.29 -12.95 -19.55
C GLU A 272 -10.74 -11.60 -19.12
N ILE A 273 -11.44 -10.52 -19.44
CA ILE A 273 -10.99 -9.15 -19.18
C ILE A 273 -11.87 -8.48 -18.14
N TRP A 274 -11.25 -7.97 -17.07
CA TRP A 274 -11.87 -7.04 -16.15
C TRP A 274 -11.28 -5.65 -16.34
N ARG A 275 -12.13 -4.61 -16.26
CA ARG A 275 -11.73 -3.25 -16.56
C ARG A 275 -12.25 -2.24 -15.55
N PHE A 276 -11.34 -1.34 -15.13
CA PHE A 276 -11.68 -0.07 -14.50
C PHE A 276 -11.09 1.04 -15.36
N ASP A 277 -11.93 1.91 -15.90
CA ASP A 277 -11.57 3.09 -16.67
C ASP A 277 -12.72 4.12 -16.61
N ALA A 278 -12.67 5.19 -17.40
CA ALA A 278 -13.72 6.21 -17.43
C ALA A 278 -15.13 5.68 -17.77
N GLY A 279 -15.23 4.52 -18.42
CA GLY A 279 -16.50 3.89 -18.83
C GLY A 279 -16.89 2.65 -18.03
N HIS A 280 -15.98 2.08 -17.23
CA HIS A 280 -16.18 0.79 -16.57
C HIS A 280 -15.74 0.81 -15.11
N ASN A 281 -16.59 0.31 -14.23
CA ASN A 281 -16.37 0.27 -12.78
C ASN A 281 -15.99 -1.14 -12.29
N ALA A 282 -14.79 -1.61 -12.61
CA ALA A 282 -14.34 -2.99 -12.35
C ALA A 282 -15.26 -4.05 -12.97
N GLU A 283 -15.64 -3.84 -14.22
CA GLU A 283 -16.59 -4.70 -14.95
C GLU A 283 -15.87 -5.86 -15.63
N ASN A 284 -16.53 -7.02 -15.63
CA ASN A 284 -16.15 -8.17 -16.43
C ASN A 284 -16.66 -7.99 -17.87
N LEU A 285 -15.74 -7.78 -18.80
CA LEU A 285 -16.03 -7.59 -20.22
C LEU A 285 -16.11 -8.92 -21.00
N GLY A 286 -16.07 -10.05 -20.29
CA GLY A 286 -16.08 -11.39 -20.87
C GLY A 286 -14.77 -11.81 -21.51
N SER A 287 -14.81 -12.95 -22.20
CA SER A 287 -13.66 -13.50 -22.89
C SER A 287 -13.40 -12.76 -24.21
N GLN A 288 -12.17 -12.28 -24.38
CA GLN A 288 -11.73 -11.59 -25.60
C GLN A 288 -10.53 -12.27 -26.23
N SER A 289 -10.37 -12.15 -27.53
CA SER A 289 -9.24 -12.72 -28.26
C SER A 289 -7.96 -11.94 -27.97
N LEU A 290 -6.87 -12.67 -27.71
CA LEU A 290 -5.50 -12.17 -27.59
C LEU A 290 -4.68 -12.42 -28.87
N LEU A 291 -5.32 -12.83 -29.97
CA LEU A 291 -4.67 -13.20 -31.24
C LEU A 291 -4.02 -12.02 -31.97
N ALA A 292 -4.28 -10.79 -31.57
CA ALA A 292 -3.49 -9.66 -32.01
C ALA A 292 -2.34 -9.49 -31.00
N ASP A 293 -1.10 -9.50 -31.46
CA ASP A 293 0.13 -9.30 -30.64
C ASP A 293 0.16 -7.95 -29.87
N ALA A 294 -1.01 -7.33 -29.67
CA ALA A 294 -1.14 -6.00 -29.12
C ALA A 294 -2.37 -5.90 -28.19
N LEU A 295 -2.11 -5.59 -26.92
CA LEU A 295 -3.13 -5.28 -25.93
C LEU A 295 -3.43 -3.77 -25.95
N SER A 296 -4.70 -3.42 -26.20
CA SER A 296 -5.16 -2.02 -26.12
C SER A 296 -5.59 -1.69 -24.70
N LEU A 297 -4.96 -0.67 -24.14
CA LEU A 297 -5.17 -0.16 -22.78
C LEU A 297 -5.70 1.27 -22.87
N PRO A 298 -6.92 1.56 -22.44
CA PRO A 298 -7.41 2.94 -22.34
C PRO A 298 -6.49 3.80 -21.47
N GLY A 299 -6.49 5.12 -21.66
CA GLY A 299 -5.78 6.03 -20.77
C GLY A 299 -6.33 5.94 -19.35
N GLN A 300 -5.48 6.08 -18.35
CA GLN A 300 -5.83 6.03 -16.93
C GLN A 300 -6.72 4.80 -16.62
N SER A 301 -6.21 3.61 -16.83
CA SER A 301 -7.00 2.38 -16.71
C SER A 301 -6.31 1.27 -15.94
N ILE A 302 -7.12 0.40 -15.35
CA ILE A 302 -6.72 -0.86 -14.75
C ILE A 302 -7.36 -1.98 -15.59
N THR A 303 -6.54 -2.86 -16.13
CA THR A 303 -6.97 -4.02 -16.90
C THR A 303 -6.46 -5.29 -16.25
N LEU A 304 -7.35 -6.17 -15.83
CA LEU A 304 -6.97 -7.51 -15.39
C LEU A 304 -7.30 -8.50 -16.49
N LEU A 305 -6.29 -9.24 -16.92
CA LEU A 305 -6.44 -10.39 -17.80
C LEU A 305 -6.41 -11.66 -16.95
N VAL A 306 -7.40 -12.53 -17.14
CA VAL A 306 -7.42 -13.87 -16.53
C VAL A 306 -7.24 -14.89 -17.66
N LEU A 307 -6.10 -15.55 -17.65
CA LEU A 307 -5.67 -16.51 -18.65
C LEU A 307 -5.87 -17.94 -18.11
N PRO A 308 -6.52 -18.83 -18.85
CA PRO A 308 -6.83 -20.18 -18.40
C PRO A 308 -5.59 -21.06 -18.15
#